data_0f71696d2083fad74d8f1444235f6e80
#
_entry.id   0f71696d2083fad74d8f1444235f6e80
#
_cell.length_a   1.000
_cell.length_b   1.000
_cell.length_c   1.000
_cell.angle_alpha   90.00
_cell.angle_beta   90.00
_cell.angle_gamma   90.00
#
_symmetry.space_group_name_H-M   'P 1'
#
loop_
_entity.id
_entity.type
_entity.pdbx_description
1 polymer ?
#
loop_
_entity_poly.entity_id
_entity_poly.type
_entity_poly.pdbx_seq_one_letter_code
_entity_poly.pdbx_strand_id
1 'polypeptide(L)'
;MPNIKSAKKRLKQNRVRNARNRALRTTVRKRCKKVVKTVKEGSLAEAQTAFADAVKILDKMGDKRILHRNAAARKKSRLSKMLKKLKAAQA
;
A
#
# COMPACT_ATOMS: atom_id res chain seq x y z
N MET A 1 3.11 18.50 38.11
CA MET A 1 2.85 17.53 37.04
C MET A 1 4.09 17.42 36.17
N PRO A 2 4.95 16.46 36.43
CA PRO A 2 6.18 16.35 35.65
C PRO A 2 5.96 15.99 34.18
N ASN A 3 4.75 15.58 33.84
CA ASN A 3 4.48 14.95 32.54
C ASN A 3 3.92 15.87 31.45
N ILE A 4 3.72 17.17 31.75
CA ILE A 4 3.14 18.08 30.77
C ILE A 4 4.04 18.26 29.54
N LYS A 5 5.34 18.46 29.76
CA LYS A 5 6.32 18.59 28.68
C LYS A 5 6.46 17.29 27.90
N SER A 6 6.50 16.15 28.58
CA SER A 6 6.56 14.83 27.96
C SER A 6 5.29 14.52 27.18
N ALA A 7 4.12 14.87 27.72
CA ALA A 7 2.84 14.68 27.04
C ALA A 7 2.75 15.54 25.76
N LYS A 8 3.19 16.78 25.81
CA LYS A 8 3.23 17.67 24.65
C LYS A 8 4.18 17.14 23.57
N LYS A 9 5.35 16.64 23.97
CA LYS A 9 6.31 16.04 23.06
C LYS A 9 5.72 14.80 22.38
N ARG A 10 5.09 13.89 23.15
CA ARG A 10 4.42 12.70 22.59
C ARG A 10 3.31 13.08 21.63
N LEU A 11 2.50 14.07 21.99
CA LEU A 11 1.41 14.55 21.14
C LEU A 11 1.94 15.07 19.79
N LYS A 12 3.00 15.86 19.84
CA LYS A 12 3.66 16.38 18.64
C LYS A 12 4.23 15.25 17.79
N GLN A 13 4.93 14.28 18.40
CA GLN A 13 5.47 13.11 17.71
C GLN A 13 4.37 12.27 17.07
N ASN A 14 3.27 12.06 17.80
CA ASN A 14 2.11 11.31 17.29
C ASN A 14 1.48 11.99 16.08
N ARG A 15 1.34 13.31 16.11
CA ARG A 15 0.83 14.07 14.97
C ARG A 15 1.70 13.91 13.73
N VAL A 16 3.02 14.02 13.90
CA VAL A 16 3.98 13.85 12.81
C VAL A 16 3.90 12.42 12.24
N ARG A 17 3.88 11.41 13.11
CA ARG A 17 3.77 10.01 12.70
C ARG A 17 2.45 9.73 11.99
N ASN A 18 1.35 10.25 12.52
CA ASN A 18 0.02 10.06 11.92
C ASN A 18 -0.06 10.69 10.53
N ALA A 19 0.47 11.91 10.37
CA ALA A 19 0.52 12.56 9.07
C ALA A 19 1.34 11.77 8.07
N ARG A 20 2.52 11.29 8.47
CA ARG A 20 3.39 10.47 7.64
C ARG A 20 2.74 9.14 7.27
N ASN A 21 2.14 8.45 8.24
CA ASN A 21 1.49 7.17 8.02
C ASN A 21 0.28 7.31 7.10
N ARG A 22 -0.47 8.39 7.25
CA ARG A 22 -1.61 8.70 6.37
C ARG A 22 -1.16 8.92 4.93
N ALA A 23 -0.08 9.67 4.73
CA ALA A 23 0.50 9.90 3.40
C ALA A 23 0.96 8.58 2.76
N LEU A 24 1.62 7.71 3.52
CA LEU A 24 2.07 6.40 3.04
C LEU A 24 0.90 5.48 2.69
N ARG A 25 -0.15 5.47 3.51
CA ARG A 25 -1.37 4.70 3.21
C ARG A 25 -2.05 5.20 1.94
N THR A 26 -2.07 6.50 1.72
CA THR A 26 -2.60 7.09 0.49
C THR A 26 -1.80 6.63 -0.73
N THR A 27 -0.48 6.60 -0.62
CA THR A 27 0.41 6.08 -1.68
C THR A 27 0.09 4.62 -2.00
N VAL A 28 -0.10 3.77 -0.98
CA VAL A 28 -0.49 2.37 -1.15
C VAL A 28 -1.80 2.26 -1.94
N ARG A 29 -2.81 3.03 -1.53
CA ARG A 29 -4.11 3.04 -2.22
C ARG A 29 -3.99 3.44 -3.68
N LYS A 30 -3.22 4.47 -3.98
CA LYS A 30 -3.01 4.94 -5.34
C LYS A 30 -2.35 3.88 -6.21
N ARG A 31 -1.33 3.21 -5.71
CA ARG A 31 -0.62 2.17 -6.45
C ARG A 31 -1.50 0.94 -6.67
N CYS A 32 -2.29 0.55 -5.67
CA CYS A 32 -3.24 -0.56 -5.81
C CYS A 32 -4.35 -0.22 -6.83
N LYS A 33 -4.87 1.00 -6.80
CA LYS A 33 -5.88 1.46 -7.77
C LYS A 33 -5.32 1.47 -9.19
N LYS A 34 -4.06 1.83 -9.36
CA LYS A 34 -3.40 1.82 -10.66
C LYS A 34 -3.37 0.40 -11.24
N VAL A 35 -3.10 -0.62 -10.42
CA VAL A 35 -3.13 -2.02 -10.86
C VAL A 35 -4.54 -2.37 -11.35
N VAL A 36 -5.56 -2.07 -10.56
CA VAL A 36 -6.95 -2.35 -10.93
C VAL A 36 -7.32 -1.65 -12.23
N LYS A 37 -6.94 -0.39 -12.37
CA LYS A 37 -7.20 0.39 -13.58
C LYS A 37 -6.55 -0.22 -14.81
N THR A 38 -5.27 -0.58 -14.73
CA THR A 38 -4.54 -1.17 -15.85
C THR A 38 -5.06 -2.55 -16.23
N VAL A 39 -5.50 -3.32 -15.24
CA VAL A 39 -6.17 -4.62 -15.50
C VAL A 39 -7.49 -4.41 -16.23
N LYS A 40 -8.30 -3.42 -15.83
CA LYS A 40 -9.57 -3.10 -16.50
C LYS A 40 -9.35 -2.61 -17.94
N GLU A 41 -8.29 -1.86 -18.17
CA GLU A 41 -7.91 -1.40 -19.50
C GLU A 41 -7.39 -2.54 -20.39
N GLY A 42 -7.06 -3.68 -19.82
CA GLY A 42 -6.58 -4.83 -20.55
C GLY A 42 -5.11 -4.77 -20.97
N SER A 43 -4.35 -3.82 -20.43
CA SER A 43 -2.93 -3.67 -20.75
C SER A 43 -2.07 -4.53 -19.82
N LEU A 44 -1.70 -5.74 -20.26
CA LEU A 44 -0.95 -6.69 -19.45
C LEU A 44 0.44 -6.14 -19.06
N ALA A 45 1.17 -5.52 -19.98
CA ALA A 45 2.50 -4.98 -19.70
C ALA A 45 2.44 -3.89 -18.63
N GLU A 46 1.51 -2.95 -18.75
CA GLU A 46 1.32 -1.88 -17.75
C GLU A 46 0.84 -2.45 -16.42
N ALA A 47 -0.06 -3.43 -16.46
CA ALA A 47 -0.56 -4.11 -15.26
C ALA A 47 0.57 -4.82 -14.50
N GLN A 48 1.48 -5.48 -15.20
CA GLN A 48 2.63 -6.14 -14.58
C GLN A 48 3.56 -5.13 -13.92
N THR A 49 3.85 -4.01 -14.59
CA THR A 49 4.68 -2.93 -14.02
C THR A 49 4.02 -2.32 -12.80
N ALA A 50 2.72 -2.00 -12.88
CA ALA A 50 1.97 -1.44 -11.77
C ALA A 50 1.89 -2.42 -10.60
N PHE A 51 1.74 -3.71 -10.86
CA PHE A 51 1.73 -4.76 -9.83
C PHE A 51 3.08 -4.84 -9.12
N ALA A 52 4.20 -4.81 -9.84
CA ALA A 52 5.54 -4.83 -9.24
C ALA A 52 5.73 -3.63 -8.30
N ASP A 53 5.31 -2.43 -8.72
CA ASP A 53 5.37 -1.23 -7.88
C ASP A 53 4.49 -1.35 -6.63
N ALA A 54 3.28 -1.90 -6.79
CA ALA A 54 2.36 -2.10 -5.67
C ALA A 54 2.93 -3.11 -4.66
N VAL A 55 3.52 -4.21 -5.12
CA VAL A 55 4.15 -5.21 -4.24
C VAL A 55 5.29 -4.59 -3.44
N LYS A 56 6.15 -3.79 -4.09
CA LYS A 56 7.24 -3.11 -3.39
C LYS A 56 6.74 -2.24 -2.24
N ILE A 57 5.72 -1.42 -2.48
CA ILE A 57 5.20 -0.54 -1.44
C ILE A 57 4.47 -1.32 -0.35
N LEU A 58 3.74 -2.37 -0.70
CA LEU A 58 3.04 -3.21 0.27
C LEU A 58 4.01 -3.94 1.19
N ASP A 59 5.07 -4.50 0.66
CA ASP A 59 6.11 -5.17 1.44
C ASP A 59 6.82 -4.17 2.37
N LYS A 60 7.16 -3.00 1.87
CA LYS A 60 7.80 -1.95 2.65
C LYS A 60 6.91 -1.47 3.80
N MET A 61 5.61 -1.29 3.54
CA MET A 61 4.66 -0.86 4.57
C MET A 61 4.38 -1.95 5.60
N GLY A 62 4.40 -3.21 5.19
CA GLY A 62 4.32 -4.35 6.09
C GLY A 62 5.53 -4.43 7.03
N ASP A 63 6.73 -4.25 6.49
CA ASP A 63 7.98 -4.24 7.28
C ASP A 63 8.02 -3.08 8.27
N LYS A 64 7.54 -1.91 7.88
CA LYS A 64 7.47 -0.72 8.74
C LYS A 64 6.29 -0.75 9.71
N ARG A 65 5.46 -1.77 9.66
CA ARG A 65 4.24 -1.92 10.48
C ARG A 65 3.22 -0.79 10.30
N ILE A 66 3.26 -0.10 9.18
CA ILE A 66 2.26 0.90 8.80
C ILE A 66 0.97 0.20 8.38
N LEU A 67 1.11 -0.92 7.67
CA LEU A 67 0.05 -1.88 7.39
C LEU A 67 0.35 -3.18 8.12
N HIS A 68 -0.70 -3.82 8.66
CA HIS A 68 -0.53 -5.16 9.19
C HIS A 68 -0.11 -6.10 8.05
N ARG A 69 0.87 -6.98 8.30
CA ARG A 69 1.40 -7.88 7.27
C ARG A 69 0.32 -8.75 6.62
N ASN A 70 -0.70 -9.13 7.39
CA ASN A 70 -1.83 -9.90 6.85
C ASN A 70 -2.67 -9.08 5.87
N ALA A 71 -2.88 -7.80 6.14
CA ALA A 71 -3.58 -6.90 5.23
C ALA A 71 -2.78 -6.69 3.94
N ALA A 72 -1.47 -6.51 4.05
CA ALA A 72 -0.58 -6.40 2.90
C ALA A 72 -0.61 -7.68 2.05
N ALA A 73 -0.53 -8.85 2.69
CA ALA A 73 -0.59 -10.14 2.02
C ALA A 73 -1.93 -10.35 1.28
N ARG A 74 -3.04 -9.96 1.88
CA ARG A 74 -4.37 -10.03 1.23
C ARG A 74 -4.44 -9.16 -0.01
N LYS A 75 -3.93 -7.93 0.07
CA LYS A 75 -3.90 -7.02 -1.08
C LYS A 75 -3.05 -7.58 -2.20
N LYS A 76 -1.86 -8.08 -1.88
CA LYS A 76 -0.98 -8.74 -2.85
C LYS A 76 -1.67 -9.92 -3.53
N SER A 77 -2.32 -10.77 -2.76
CA SER A 77 -3.04 -11.94 -3.26
C SER A 77 -4.17 -11.55 -4.21
N ARG A 78 -4.98 -10.56 -3.85
CA ARG A 78 -6.08 -10.06 -4.68
C ARG A 78 -5.58 -9.50 -6.01
N LEU A 79 -4.55 -8.66 -5.96
CA LEU A 79 -3.96 -8.06 -7.16
C LEU A 79 -3.32 -9.13 -8.04
N SER A 80 -2.64 -10.10 -7.46
CA SER A 80 -2.06 -11.23 -8.18
C SER A 80 -3.12 -12.05 -8.93
N LYS A 81 -4.27 -12.30 -8.29
CA LYS A 81 -5.38 -13.00 -8.93
C LYS A 81 -5.95 -12.24 -10.12
N MET A 82 -6.10 -10.91 -9.98
CA MET A 82 -6.56 -10.06 -11.08
C MET A 82 -5.59 -10.13 -12.27
N LEU A 83 -4.29 -10.05 -11.99
CA LEU A 83 -3.26 -10.12 -13.02
C LEU A 83 -3.25 -11.47 -13.73
N LYS A 84 -3.39 -12.57 -12.98
CA LYS A 84 -3.48 -13.92 -13.54
C LYS A 84 -4.69 -14.09 -14.45
N LYS A 85 -5.84 -13.56 -14.06
CA LYS A 85 -7.04 -13.58 -14.89
C LYS A 85 -6.84 -12.84 -16.21
N LEU A 86 -6.23 -11.67 -16.15
CA LEU A 86 -5.92 -10.88 -17.34
C LEU A 86 -4.97 -11.63 -18.27
N LYS A 87 -3.90 -12.21 -17.71
CA LYS A 87 -2.93 -13.00 -18.46
C LYS A 87 -3.58 -14.20 -19.13
N ALA A 88 -4.44 -14.92 -18.43
CA ALA A 88 -5.17 -16.07 -18.98
C ALA A 88 -6.13 -15.65 -20.09
N ALA A 89 -6.81 -14.50 -19.94
CA ALA A 89 -7.73 -13.99 -20.95
C ALA A 89 -7.02 -13.57 -22.26
N GLN A 90 -5.75 -13.19 -22.17
CA GLN A 90 -4.95 -12.74 -23.34
C GLN A 90 -4.06 -13.85 -23.92
N ALA A 91 -4.03 -14.99 -23.27
CA ALA A 91 -3.24 -16.12 -23.75
C ALA A 91 -3.88 -16.86 -24.93
#